data_39b73f608433ae30f46b6a4f6d8f7928
#
_entry.id   39b73f608433ae30f46b6a4f6d8f7928
#
_cell.length_a   1.000
_cell.length_b   1.000
_cell.length_c   1.000
_cell.angle_alpha   90.00
_cell.angle_beta   90.00
_cell.angle_gamma   90.00
#
_symmetry.space_group_name_H-M   'P 1'
#
loop_
_entity.id
_entity.type
_entity.pdbx_description
1 polymer ?
#
loop_
_entity_poly.entity_id
_entity_poly.type
_entity_poly.pdbx_seq_one_letter_code
_entity_poly.pdbx_strand_id
1 'polypeptide(L)' 'MEVRKYDRELDIRGDVCPFTFVKSKLVLEQMEEGQVLRVIVDYKPSAENVPKSMREEGQEVLAVNQIGENTWEIIVRKKR' A
#
# COMPACT_ATOMS: atom_id res chain seq x y z
N MET A 1 13.21 14.11 15.96
CA MET A 1 12.00 13.28 16.03
C MET A 1 11.38 13.19 14.65
N GLU A 2 11.27 12.00 14.10
CA GLU A 2 10.69 11.84 12.77
C GLU A 2 9.17 11.91 12.83
N VAL A 3 8.60 12.66 11.91
CA VAL A 3 7.16 12.68 11.72
C VAL A 3 6.82 11.51 10.79
N ARG A 4 6.12 10.53 11.31
CA ARG A 4 5.69 9.40 10.49
C ARG A 4 4.51 9.82 9.64
N LYS A 5 4.62 9.55 8.34
CA LYS A 5 3.54 9.81 7.39
C LYS A 5 2.59 8.62 7.27
N TYR A 6 2.84 7.56 8.02
CA TYR A 6 2.04 6.34 7.98
C TYR A 6 2.00 5.71 9.37
N ASP A 7 0.95 4.94 9.63
CA ASP A 7 0.74 4.27 10.92
C ASP A 7 1.25 2.83 10.91
N ARG A 8 1.22 2.18 9.75
CA ARG A 8 1.76 0.82 9.59
C ARG A 8 2.51 0.73 8.26
N GLU A 9 3.47 -0.19 8.21
CA GLU A 9 4.25 -0.46 7.02
C GLU A 9 4.17 -1.94 6.70
N LEU A 10 3.96 -2.25 5.43
CA LEU A 10 3.93 -3.62 4.94
C LEU A 10 4.94 -3.77 3.81
N ASP A 11 5.99 -4.54 4.06
CA ASP A 11 7.01 -4.84 3.05
C ASP A 11 6.66 -6.18 2.41
N ILE A 12 6.20 -6.12 1.17
CA ILE A 12 5.82 -7.31 0.39
C ILE A 12 6.65 -7.45 -0.87
N ARG A 13 7.90 -7.00 -0.80
CA ARG A 13 8.84 -7.23 -1.89
C ARG A 13 9.01 -8.74 -2.10
N GLY A 14 9.07 -9.14 -3.35
CA GLY A 14 9.13 -10.55 -3.73
C GLY A 14 7.77 -11.16 -4.04
N ASP A 15 6.68 -10.53 -3.62
CA ASP A 15 5.33 -11.00 -3.95
C ASP A 15 4.85 -10.40 -5.27
N VAL A 16 3.98 -11.15 -5.96
CA VAL A 16 3.38 -10.70 -7.23
C VAL A 16 1.87 -10.60 -7.08
N CYS A 17 1.23 -9.88 -7.99
CA CYS A 17 -0.22 -9.80 -8.03
C CYS A 17 -0.82 -11.19 -8.30
N PRO A 18 -1.94 -11.55 -7.65
CA PRO A 18 -2.78 -10.68 -6.81
C PRO A 18 -2.41 -10.69 -5.32
N PHE A 19 -1.35 -11.40 -4.93
CA PHE A 19 -1.00 -11.58 -3.53
C PHE A 19 -0.65 -10.26 -2.84
N THR A 20 0.00 -9.34 -3.56
CA THR A 20 0.33 -8.02 -3.03
C THR A 20 -0.91 -7.27 -2.58
N PHE A 21 -1.96 -7.28 -3.40
CA PHE A 21 -3.22 -6.64 -3.05
C PHE A 21 -3.90 -7.34 -1.87
N VAL A 22 -3.96 -8.67 -1.90
CA VAL A 22 -4.61 -9.45 -0.84
C VAL A 22 -3.97 -9.18 0.50
N LYS A 23 -2.64 -9.21 0.58
CA LYS A 23 -1.92 -8.95 1.82
C LYS A 23 -2.15 -7.53 2.32
N SER A 24 -2.12 -6.56 1.41
CA SER A 24 -2.36 -5.15 1.75
C SER A 24 -3.77 -4.96 2.29
N LYS A 25 -4.75 -5.57 1.66
CA LYS A 25 -6.15 -5.50 2.08
C LYS A 25 -6.32 -6.08 3.49
N LEU A 26 -5.72 -7.24 3.76
CA LEU A 26 -5.82 -7.87 5.07
C LEU A 26 -5.23 -7.00 6.17
N VAL A 27 -4.13 -6.32 5.91
CA VAL A 27 -3.54 -5.41 6.89
C VAL A 27 -4.46 -4.21 7.12
N LEU A 28 -5.02 -3.64 6.04
CA LEU A 28 -5.96 -2.52 6.16
C LEU A 28 -7.18 -2.90 6.99
N GLU A 29 -7.69 -4.13 6.84
CA GLU A 29 -8.84 -4.59 7.61
C GLU A 29 -8.58 -4.61 9.11
N GLN A 30 -7.32 -4.77 9.51
CA GLN A 30 -6.92 -4.75 10.92
C GLN A 30 -6.62 -3.34 11.43
N MET A 31 -6.60 -2.37 10.55
CA MET A 31 -6.33 -0.98 10.89
C MET A 31 -7.65 -0.24 11.17
N GLU A 32 -7.53 0.91 11.82
CA GLU A 32 -8.68 1.75 12.08
C GLU A 32 -8.87 2.77 10.97
N GLU A 33 -10.10 3.22 10.79
CA GLU A 33 -10.43 4.23 9.80
C GLU A 33 -9.60 5.48 10.03
N GLY A 34 -9.04 6.03 8.96
CA GLY A 34 -8.18 7.20 9.02
C GLY A 34 -6.69 6.88 9.16
N GLN A 35 -6.36 5.64 9.52
CA GLN A 35 -4.95 5.24 9.60
C GLN A 35 -4.35 5.05 8.21
N VAL A 36 -3.03 5.25 8.11
CA VAL A 36 -2.31 5.22 6.85
C VAL A 36 -1.38 4.00 6.81
N LEU A 37 -1.41 3.29 5.69
CA LEU A 37 -0.56 2.12 5.44
C LEU A 37 0.44 2.45 4.34
N ARG A 38 1.71 2.15 4.59
CA ARG A 38 2.75 2.21 3.58
C ARG A 38 3.04 0.79 3.09
N VAL A 39 2.83 0.53 1.80
CA VAL A 39 3.08 -0.77 1.19
C VAL A 39 4.31 -0.65 0.30
N ILE A 40 5.26 -1.55 0.47
CA ILE A 40 6.47 -1.58 -0.36
C ILE A 40 6.40 -2.78 -1.29
N VAL A 41 6.52 -2.53 -2.58
CA VAL A 41 6.47 -3.56 -3.61
C VAL A 41 7.67 -3.42 -4.54
N ASP A 42 8.10 -4.53 -5.14
CA ASP A 42 9.20 -4.54 -6.11
C ASP A 42 8.78 -5.15 -7.46
N TYR A 43 7.48 -5.24 -7.69
CA TYR A 43 6.91 -5.77 -8.91
C TYR A 43 6.09 -4.66 -9.58
N LYS A 44 6.50 -4.21 -10.75
CA LYS A 44 5.89 -3.06 -11.41
C LYS A 44 4.37 -3.17 -11.59
N PRO A 45 3.82 -4.32 -12.06
CA PRO A 45 2.37 -4.45 -12.15
C PRO A 45 1.65 -4.24 -10.83
N SER A 46 2.27 -4.62 -9.70
CA SER A 46 1.70 -4.37 -8.37
C SER A 46 1.63 -2.89 -8.05
N ALA A 47 2.65 -2.12 -8.46
CA ALA A 47 2.67 -0.68 -8.26
C ALA A 47 1.53 0.03 -8.98
N GLU A 48 0.99 -0.58 -10.01
CA GLU A 48 -0.15 -0.05 -10.77
C GLU A 48 -1.48 -0.63 -10.29
N ASN A 49 -1.52 -1.96 -10.06
CA ASN A 49 -2.76 -2.66 -9.74
C ASN A 49 -3.20 -2.50 -8.29
N VAL A 50 -2.27 -2.46 -7.34
CA VAL A 50 -2.63 -2.30 -5.92
C VAL A 50 -3.34 -0.96 -5.67
N PRO A 51 -2.81 0.18 -6.16
CA PRO A 51 -3.52 1.45 -5.99
C PRO A 51 -4.90 1.44 -6.64
N LYS A 52 -5.00 0.88 -7.84
CA LYS A 52 -6.28 0.79 -8.55
C LYS A 52 -7.29 -0.03 -7.76
N SER A 53 -6.87 -1.20 -7.29
CA SER A 53 -7.75 -2.08 -6.50
C SER A 53 -8.16 -1.45 -5.18
N MET A 54 -7.25 -0.73 -4.54
CA MET A 54 -7.56 -0.01 -3.30
C MET A 54 -8.63 1.06 -3.52
N ARG A 55 -8.55 1.80 -4.63
CA ARG A 55 -9.56 2.79 -4.98
C ARG A 55 -10.91 2.13 -5.22
N GLU A 56 -10.92 1.00 -5.90
CA GLU A 56 -12.15 0.24 -6.15
C GLU A 56 -12.79 -0.27 -4.86
N GLU A 57 -11.97 -0.57 -3.84
CA GLU A 57 -12.44 -1.00 -2.52
C GLU A 57 -12.89 0.18 -1.66
N GLY A 58 -12.77 1.40 -2.15
CA GLY A 58 -13.19 2.58 -1.41
C GLY A 58 -12.12 3.17 -0.49
N GLN A 59 -10.89 2.71 -0.60
CA GLN A 59 -9.78 3.27 0.18
C GLN A 59 -9.18 4.47 -0.54
N GLU A 60 -8.49 5.33 0.20
CA GLU A 60 -7.87 6.52 -0.38
C GLU A 60 -6.39 6.26 -0.63
N VAL A 61 -5.97 6.32 -1.89
CA VAL A 61 -4.56 6.23 -2.26
C VAL A 61 -3.97 7.63 -2.23
N LEU A 62 -3.07 7.87 -1.28
CA LEU A 62 -2.48 9.20 -1.08
C LEU A 62 -1.31 9.45 -2.02
N ALA A 63 -0.49 8.42 -2.27
CA ALA A 63 0.68 8.57 -3.12
C ALA A 63 1.17 7.20 -3.60
N VAL A 64 1.84 7.21 -4.75
CA VAL A 64 2.60 6.07 -5.26
C VAL A 64 3.92 6.64 -5.73
N ASN A 65 5.02 6.26 -5.09
CA ASN A 65 6.34 6.80 -5.38
C ASN A 65 7.34 5.68 -5.66
N GLN A 66 8.19 5.90 -6.64
CA GLN A 66 9.32 5.00 -6.87
C GLN A 66 10.42 5.37 -5.88
N ILE A 67 10.83 4.42 -5.06
CA ILE A 67 11.83 4.65 -4.01
C ILE A 67 13.14 3.93 -4.29
N GLY A 68 13.22 3.17 -5.37
CA GLY A 68 14.41 2.47 -5.79
C GLY A 68 14.29 2.07 -7.24
N GLU A 69 15.29 1.38 -7.77
CA GLU A 69 15.34 1.02 -9.19
C GLU A 69 14.11 0.21 -9.61
N ASN A 70 13.72 -0.76 -8.79
CA ASN A 70 12.54 -1.58 -9.04
C ASN A 70 11.70 -1.69 -7.78
N THR A 71 11.57 -0.60 -7.04
CA THR A 71 10.88 -0.60 -5.75
C THR A 71 9.98 0.63 -5.66
N TRP A 72 8.75 0.42 -5.25
CA TRP A 72 7.74 1.47 -5.11
C TRP A 72 7.11 1.43 -3.73
N GLU A 73 6.71 2.59 -3.23
CA GLU A 73 5.89 2.69 -2.04
C GLU A 73 4.49 3.14 -2.45
N ILE A 74 3.50 2.56 -1.80
CA ILE A 74 2.10 2.91 -2.00
C ILE A 74 1.56 3.37 -0.65
N ILE A 75 1.09 4.60 -0.58
CA ILE A 75 0.56 5.17 0.65
C ILE A 75 -0.95 5.18 0.55
N VAL A 76 -1.61 4.43 1.42
CA VAL A 76 -3.06 4.25 1.42
C VAL A 76 -3.63 4.61 2.77
N ARG A 77 -4.69 5.43 2.77
CA ARG A 77 -5.41 5.75 4.01
C ARG A 77 -6.70 4.93 4.05
N LYS A 78 -6.95 4.29 5.18
CA LYS A 78 -8.16 3.50 5.35
C LYS A 78 -9.38 4.41 5.48
N LYS A 79 -10.31 4.25 4.56
CA LYS A 79 -11.58 5.00 4.56
C LYS A 79 -12.75 4.14 5.00
N ARG A 80 -12.61 2.83 4.87
CA ARG A 80 -13.68 1.88 5.20
C ARG A 80 -13.20 0.71 6.02
#